data_81c4cb0341e6b90f6a0fce7035be714b
#
_entry.id   81c4cb0341e6b90f6a0fce7035be714b
#
_cell.length_a   1.000
_cell.length_b   1.000
_cell.length_c   1.000
_cell.angle_alpha   90.00
_cell.angle_beta   90.00
_cell.angle_gamma   90.00
#
_symmetry.space_group_name_H-M   'P 1'
#
loop_
_entity.id
_entity.type
_entity.pdbx_description
1 polymer ?
#
loop_
_entity_poly.entity_id
_entity_poly.type
_entity_poly.pdbx_seq_one_letter_code
_entity_poly.pdbx_strand_id
1 'polypeptide(L)'
;MLKREIFPVANIYVPTARRKTLDLKRVDAIAHSMLTEGQQTPILVRADGARFVLVECLHRLEAAKALGEATIVGYRVEARKH
;
A
#
# COMPACT_ATOMS: atom_id res chain seq x y z
N MET A 1 5.01 17.07 -8.90
CA MET A 1 3.84 16.82 -8.03
C MET A 1 3.36 15.39 -8.20
N LEU A 2 3.16 14.70 -7.10
CA LEU A 2 2.65 13.33 -7.13
C LEU A 2 1.15 13.33 -7.44
N LYS A 3 0.76 12.38 -8.28
CA LYS A 3 -0.61 12.26 -8.73
C LYS A 3 -1.24 11.01 -8.12
N ARG A 4 -2.45 11.12 -7.58
CA ARG A 4 -3.19 9.97 -7.06
C ARG A 4 -3.54 9.01 -8.19
N GLU A 5 -3.31 7.73 -7.95
CA GLU A 5 -3.66 6.66 -8.87
C GLU A 5 -4.29 5.52 -8.10
N ILE A 6 -4.99 4.66 -8.82
CA ILE A 6 -5.58 3.44 -8.25
C ILE A 6 -4.75 2.26 -8.73
N PHE A 7 -4.26 1.46 -7.78
CA PHE A 7 -3.42 0.30 -8.06
C PHE A 7 -4.11 -1.00 -7.69
N PRO A 8 -3.95 -2.06 -8.48
CA PRO A 8 -4.45 -3.38 -8.09
C PRO A 8 -3.61 -3.92 -6.93
N VAL A 9 -4.27 -4.24 -5.82
CA VAL A 9 -3.60 -4.75 -4.61
C VAL A 9 -2.76 -5.98 -4.92
N ALA A 10 -3.28 -6.88 -5.77
CA ALA A 10 -2.58 -8.13 -6.11
C ALA A 10 -1.28 -7.90 -6.87
N ASN A 11 -1.07 -6.73 -7.45
CA ASN A 11 0.11 -6.42 -8.25
C ASN A 11 1.17 -5.62 -7.48
N ILE A 12 0.99 -5.46 -6.18
CA ILE A 12 1.94 -4.73 -5.34
C ILE A 12 2.79 -5.71 -4.56
N TYR A 13 4.08 -5.72 -4.86
CA TYR A 13 5.05 -6.56 -4.15
C TYR A 13 5.53 -5.85 -2.88
N VAL A 14 5.57 -6.58 -1.77
CA VAL A 14 6.10 -6.07 -0.51
C VAL A 14 7.47 -6.68 -0.27
N PRO A 15 8.55 -5.87 -0.21
CA PRO A 15 9.88 -6.39 0.08
C PRO A 15 9.92 -7.13 1.42
N THR A 16 10.67 -8.22 1.48
CA THR A 16 10.74 -9.09 2.66
C THR A 16 11.14 -8.33 3.92
N ALA A 17 12.09 -7.39 3.81
CA ALA A 17 12.52 -6.59 4.95
C ALA A 17 11.37 -5.76 5.55
N ARG A 18 10.44 -5.31 4.71
CA ARG A 18 9.27 -4.55 5.17
C ARG A 18 8.29 -5.43 5.92
N ARG A 19 8.13 -6.68 5.50
CA ARG A 19 7.20 -7.61 6.14
C ARG A 19 7.55 -7.88 7.59
N LYS A 20 8.82 -7.76 7.95
CA LYS A 20 9.28 -7.97 9.33
C LYS A 20 8.82 -6.87 10.28
N THR A 21 8.39 -5.73 9.76
CA THR A 21 7.92 -4.62 10.58
C THR A 21 6.40 -4.64 10.79
N LEU A 22 5.72 -5.66 10.29
CA LEU A 22 4.26 -5.74 10.34
C LEU A 22 3.75 -5.90 11.77
N ASP A 23 2.83 -5.01 12.14
CA ASP A 23 2.13 -5.04 13.43
C ASP A 23 0.65 -5.27 13.16
N LEU A 24 0.16 -6.45 13.51
CA LEU A 24 -1.23 -6.83 13.22
C LEU A 24 -2.26 -5.98 13.96
N LYS A 25 -1.93 -5.48 15.14
CA LYS A 25 -2.83 -4.57 15.87
C LYS A 25 -3.01 -3.27 15.11
N ARG A 26 -1.94 -2.77 14.52
CA ARG A 26 -1.98 -1.56 13.71
C ARG A 26 -2.77 -1.79 12.42
N VAL A 27 -2.62 -2.97 11.82
CA VAL A 27 -3.40 -3.35 10.64
C VAL A 27 -4.89 -3.33 10.97
N ASP A 28 -5.28 -3.94 12.09
CA ASP A 28 -6.69 -3.97 12.51
C ASP A 28 -7.26 -2.58 12.75
N ALA A 29 -6.50 -1.71 13.41
CA ALA A 29 -6.93 -0.33 13.66
C ALA A 29 -7.13 0.43 12.35
N ILE A 30 -6.21 0.29 11.41
CA ILE A 30 -6.31 0.94 10.11
C ILE A 30 -7.47 0.37 9.30
N ALA A 31 -7.65 -0.95 9.33
CA ALA A 31 -8.76 -1.60 8.63
C ALA A 31 -10.10 -1.09 9.14
N HIS A 32 -10.24 -0.97 10.46
CA HIS A 32 -11.46 -0.43 11.06
C HIS A 32 -11.72 1.01 10.61
N SER A 33 -10.69 1.84 10.62
CA SER A 33 -10.78 3.21 10.15
C SER A 33 -11.18 3.28 8.67
N MET A 34 -10.63 2.41 7.84
CA MET A 34 -10.96 2.37 6.43
C MET A 34 -12.41 1.95 6.17
N LEU A 35 -12.97 1.08 7.01
CA LEU A 35 -14.37 0.67 6.90
C LEU A 35 -15.33 1.82 7.19
N THR A 36 -14.98 2.68 8.16
CA THR A 36 -15.85 3.78 8.58
C THR A 36 -15.63 5.06 7.78
N GLU A 37 -14.41 5.33 7.38
CA GLU A 37 -14.03 6.62 6.79
C GLU A 37 -13.44 6.52 5.38
N GLY A 38 -13.25 5.31 4.88
CA GLY A 38 -12.55 5.08 3.63
C GLY A 38 -11.03 5.22 3.80
N GLN A 39 -10.31 5.12 2.70
CA GLN A 39 -8.87 5.25 2.74
C GLN A 39 -8.48 6.73 2.87
N GLN A 40 -7.86 7.08 3.99
CA GLN A 40 -7.46 8.46 4.28
C GLN A 40 -6.10 8.81 3.68
N THR A 41 -5.15 7.89 3.75
CA THR A 41 -3.76 8.14 3.34
C THR A 41 -3.38 7.23 2.18
N PRO A 42 -2.93 7.79 1.05
CA PRO A 42 -2.43 6.98 -0.06
C PRO A 42 -1.14 6.25 0.31
N ILE A 43 -0.93 5.08 -0.29
CA ILE A 43 0.34 4.37 -0.17
C ILE A 43 1.34 4.95 -1.17
N LEU A 44 2.61 4.59 -1.02
CA LEU A 44 3.65 4.95 -1.99
C LEU A 44 4.19 3.69 -2.64
N VAL A 45 4.21 3.67 -3.96
CA VAL A 45 4.73 2.56 -4.75
C VAL A 45 5.67 3.07 -5.83
N ARG A 46 6.56 2.20 -6.31
CA ARG A 46 7.36 2.48 -7.50
C ARG A 46 7.11 1.40 -8.54
N ALA A 47 7.23 1.75 -9.80
CA ALA A 47 7.08 0.79 -10.89
C ALA A 47 8.31 -0.13 -10.95
N ASP A 48 8.08 -1.41 -11.23
CA ASP A 48 9.13 -2.40 -11.37
C ASP A 48 8.67 -3.44 -12.41
N GLY A 49 8.91 -3.13 -13.69
CA GLY A 49 8.44 -3.98 -14.76
C GLY A 49 6.91 -4.05 -14.78
N ALA A 50 6.37 -5.26 -14.74
CA ALA A 50 4.93 -5.47 -14.80
C ALA A 50 4.25 -5.33 -13.43
N ARG A 51 5.01 -5.09 -12.37
CA ARG A 51 4.47 -4.99 -11.01
C ARG A 51 4.85 -3.66 -10.38
N PHE A 52 4.28 -3.39 -9.21
CA PHE A 52 4.67 -2.26 -8.38
C PHE A 52 5.33 -2.78 -7.11
N VAL A 53 6.26 -2.00 -6.56
CA VAL A 53 6.92 -2.34 -5.31
C VAL A 53 6.50 -1.32 -4.25
N LEU A 54 6.05 -1.80 -3.09
CA LEU A 54 5.67 -0.92 -2.00
C LEU A 54 6.88 -0.15 -1.47
N VAL A 55 6.74 1.17 -1.36
CA VAL A 55 7.76 2.04 -0.77
C VAL A 55 7.38 2.40 0.67
N GLU A 56 6.13 2.80 0.90
CA GLU A 56 5.66 3.16 2.24
C GLU A 56 4.20 2.79 2.46
N CYS A 57 3.82 2.73 3.73
CA CYS A 57 2.46 2.45 4.20
C CYS A 57 2.08 0.98 4.11
N LEU A 58 2.97 0.11 4.58
CA LEU A 58 2.73 -1.33 4.63
C LEU A 58 1.43 -1.68 5.34
N HIS A 59 1.20 -1.09 6.52
CA HIS A 59 0.03 -1.43 7.33
C HIS A 59 -1.28 -1.09 6.63
N ARG A 60 -1.29 -0.01 5.86
CA ARG A 60 -2.47 0.37 5.09
C ARG A 60 -2.73 -0.59 3.92
N LEU A 61 -1.67 -1.04 3.26
CA LEU A 61 -1.80 -2.06 2.21
C LEU A 61 -2.34 -3.37 2.80
N GLU A 62 -1.80 -3.81 3.94
CA GLU A 62 -2.26 -5.03 4.59
C GLU A 62 -3.70 -4.90 5.09
N ALA A 63 -4.10 -3.72 5.55
CA ALA A 63 -5.48 -3.46 5.93
C ALA A 63 -6.42 -3.60 4.73
N ALA A 64 -6.04 -3.07 3.58
CA ALA A 64 -6.84 -3.21 2.36
C ALA A 64 -6.99 -4.67 1.97
N LYS A 65 -5.92 -5.46 2.07
CA LYS A 65 -5.98 -6.91 1.82
C LYS A 65 -6.92 -7.61 2.78
N ALA A 66 -6.83 -7.26 4.07
CA ALA A 66 -7.70 -7.86 5.09
C ALA A 66 -9.18 -7.55 4.86
N LEU A 67 -9.47 -6.39 4.27
CA LEU A 67 -10.84 -6.00 3.93
C LEU A 67 -11.33 -6.59 2.60
N GLY A 68 -10.47 -7.32 1.89
CA GLY A 68 -10.81 -7.88 0.59
C GLY A 68 -10.89 -6.86 -0.54
N GLU A 69 -10.22 -5.72 -0.40
CA GLU A 69 -10.20 -4.70 -1.43
C GLU A 69 -9.38 -5.15 -2.63
N ALA A 70 -9.92 -4.94 -3.83
CA ALA A 70 -9.22 -5.28 -5.06
C ALA A 70 -8.20 -4.20 -5.45
N THR A 71 -8.45 -2.96 -5.05
CA THR A 71 -7.62 -1.81 -5.42
C THR A 71 -7.31 -0.96 -4.21
N ILE A 72 -6.29 -0.12 -4.34
CA ILE A 72 -5.89 0.82 -3.29
C ILE A 72 -5.38 2.10 -3.93
N VAL A 73 -5.66 3.22 -3.29
CA VAL A 73 -5.19 4.54 -3.76
C VAL A 73 -3.75 4.75 -3.32
N GLY A 74 -2.93 5.25 -4.22
CA GLY A 74 -1.54 5.53 -3.92
C GLY A 74 -0.92 6.58 -4.82
N TYR A 75 0.34 6.86 -4.53
CA TYR A 75 1.18 7.70 -5.38
C TYR A 75 2.29 6.84 -5.97
N ARG A 76 2.58 7.08 -7.25
CA ARG A 76 3.72 6.45 -7.90
C ARG A 76 4.92 7.37 -7.74
N VAL A 77 5.99 6.84 -7.15
CA VAL A 77 7.26 7.56 -7.05
C VAL A 77 8.26 6.92 -8.01
N GLU A 78 9.21 7.71 -8.47
CA GLU A 78 10.22 7.19 -9.37
C GLU A 78 11.30 6.45 -8.58
N ALA A 79 11.77 5.35 -9.15
CA ALA A 79 12.91 4.65 -8.60
C ALA A 79 14.14 5.54 -8.70
N ARG A 80 14.93 5.61 -7.63
CA ARG A 80 16.18 6.34 -7.66
C ARG A 80 17.16 5.64 -8.59
N LYS A 81 17.79 6.42 -9.44
CA LYS A 81 18.88 5.93 -10.29
C LYS A 81 20.19 6.26 -9.60
N HIS A 82 21.00 5.27 -9.42
CA HIS A 82 22.33 5.43 -8.85
C HIS A 82 23.38 4.86 -9.78
#